data_ab440d05b22b6c63cbb5a675ced28481
#
_entry.id   ab440d05b22b6c63cbb5a675ced28481
#
_cell.length_a   1.000
_cell.length_b   1.000
_cell.length_c   1.000
_cell.angle_alpha   90.00
_cell.angle_beta   90.00
_cell.angle_gamma   90.00
#
_symmetry.space_group_name_H-M   'P 1'
#
loop_
_entity.id
_entity.type
_entity.pdbx_description
1 polymer ?
#
loop_
_entity_poly.entity_id
_entity_poly.type
_entity_poly.pdbx_seq_one_letter_code
_entity_poly.pdbx_strand_id
1 'polypeptide(L)'
;IKRGIAFFLLIGSLFLLIEVVSRIKAELEWGKVAHMSLCGRTNDMLPRYHNLLHTFRRNPYFLYNYSAELCVAEKYKECLAITAICCNYWSDYNLELVQAEAYIGLKQYDAAKHHLEKATLMCPVRFIPLYRLHYVYMKQGKAEKANRLAQLIIEKPIKKNSTIIQNIIYREKHVCTKSIHNSAFGRRKHK
;
A
#
# COMPACT_ATOMS: atom_id res chain seq x y z
N ILE A 1 11.71 48.89 -27.64
CA ILE A 1 11.24 48.28 -26.37
C ILE A 1 10.04 47.33 -26.62
N LYS A 2 8.93 47.76 -27.28
CA LYS A 2 7.75 46.93 -27.52
C LYS A 2 8.03 45.63 -28.32
N ARG A 3 8.87 45.66 -29.35
CA ARG A 3 9.25 44.51 -30.19
C ARG A 3 10.10 43.50 -29.41
N GLY A 4 10.99 43.96 -28.52
CA GLY A 4 11.77 43.10 -27.64
C GLY A 4 10.89 42.33 -26.64
N ILE A 5 9.94 43.03 -26.01
CA ILE A 5 9.00 42.38 -25.08
C ILE A 5 8.16 41.32 -25.79
N ALA A 6 7.64 41.62 -27.00
CA ALA A 6 6.89 40.63 -27.78
C ALA A 6 7.71 39.37 -28.14
N PHE A 7 8.98 39.53 -28.43
CA PHE A 7 9.88 38.40 -28.69
C PHE A 7 10.11 37.53 -27.46
N PHE A 8 10.34 38.13 -26.30
CA PHE A 8 10.49 37.37 -25.04
C PHE A 8 9.20 36.64 -24.66
N LEU A 9 8.03 37.25 -24.86
CA LEU A 9 6.75 36.59 -24.62
C LEU A 9 6.52 35.40 -25.56
N LEU A 10 6.90 35.51 -26.82
CA LEU A 10 6.84 34.42 -27.81
C LEU A 10 7.75 33.25 -27.42
N ILE A 11 9.00 33.52 -27.04
CA ILE A 11 9.92 32.46 -26.56
C ILE A 11 9.37 31.80 -25.30
N GLY A 12 8.89 32.58 -24.34
CA GLY A 12 8.29 32.07 -23.11
C GLY A 12 7.07 31.19 -23.36
N SER A 13 6.20 31.61 -24.29
CA SER A 13 5.02 30.80 -24.65
C SER A 13 5.39 29.50 -25.35
N LEU A 14 6.42 29.52 -26.23
CA LEU A 14 6.92 28.32 -26.89
C LEU A 14 7.52 27.34 -25.88
N PHE A 15 8.29 27.84 -24.93
CA PHE A 15 8.84 27.02 -23.84
C PHE A 15 7.74 26.36 -23.00
N LEU A 16 6.73 27.12 -22.57
CA LEU A 16 5.58 26.58 -21.87
C LEU A 16 4.82 25.52 -22.67
N LEU A 17 4.70 25.73 -23.99
CA LEU A 17 4.05 24.74 -24.86
C LEU A 17 4.82 23.42 -24.91
N ILE A 18 6.15 23.48 -25.00
CA ILE A 18 7.02 22.30 -24.99
C ILE A 18 6.87 21.55 -23.66
N GLU A 19 6.87 22.28 -22.53
CA GLU A 19 6.66 21.69 -21.20
C GLU A 19 5.30 20.98 -21.09
N VAL A 20 4.23 21.61 -21.56
CA VAL A 20 2.88 21.02 -21.55
C VAL A 20 2.83 19.75 -22.41
N VAL A 21 3.38 19.79 -23.62
CA VAL A 21 3.41 18.61 -24.51
C VAL A 21 4.22 17.47 -23.90
N SER A 22 5.37 17.78 -23.29
CA SER A 22 6.20 16.82 -22.57
C SER A 22 5.42 16.18 -21.42
N ARG A 23 4.70 16.99 -20.64
CA ARG A 23 3.87 16.53 -19.53
C ARG A 23 2.75 15.61 -20.02
N ILE A 24 2.04 15.96 -21.09
CA ILE A 24 0.98 15.12 -21.67
C ILE A 24 1.54 13.77 -22.11
N LYS A 25 2.71 13.74 -22.76
CA LYS A 25 3.36 12.48 -23.17
C LYS A 25 3.69 11.61 -21.95
N ALA A 26 4.22 12.20 -20.90
CA ALA A 26 4.53 11.47 -19.66
C ALA A 26 3.27 10.91 -18.98
N GLU A 27 2.17 11.67 -18.92
CA GLU A 27 0.87 11.21 -18.38
C GLU A 27 0.31 10.02 -19.17
N LEU A 28 0.37 10.07 -20.52
CA LEU A 28 -0.06 8.97 -21.37
C LEU A 28 0.82 7.73 -21.20
N GLU A 29 2.13 7.92 -21.04
CA GLU A 29 3.06 6.81 -20.76
C GLU A 29 2.79 6.19 -19.41
N TRP A 30 2.58 7.00 -18.35
CA TRP A 30 2.18 6.49 -17.04
C TRP A 30 0.88 5.67 -17.09
N GLY A 31 -0.14 6.17 -17.81
CA GLY A 31 -1.39 5.42 -17.98
C GLY A 31 -1.16 4.03 -18.62
N LYS A 32 -0.31 3.94 -19.66
CA LYS A 32 0.06 2.66 -20.28
C LYS A 32 0.81 1.74 -19.32
N VAL A 33 1.80 2.29 -18.61
CA VAL A 33 2.61 1.55 -17.63
C VAL A 33 1.74 0.99 -16.52
N ALA A 34 0.85 1.80 -15.94
CA ALA A 34 -0.07 1.39 -14.90
C ALA A 34 -1.02 0.29 -15.40
N HIS A 35 -1.58 0.44 -16.61
CA HIS A 35 -2.44 -0.60 -17.19
C HIS A 35 -1.70 -1.93 -17.41
N MET A 36 -0.46 -1.89 -17.92
CA MET A 36 0.33 -3.10 -18.12
C MET A 36 0.71 -3.79 -16.79
N SER A 37 0.97 -3.02 -15.73
CA SER A 37 1.18 -3.57 -14.39
C SER A 37 -0.06 -4.30 -13.87
N LEU A 38 -1.24 -3.72 -14.05
CA LEU A 38 -2.52 -4.38 -13.70
C LEU A 38 -2.75 -5.69 -14.46
N CYS A 39 -2.18 -5.82 -15.67
CA CYS A 39 -2.17 -7.07 -16.45
C CYS A 39 -1.09 -8.08 -15.98
N GLY A 40 -0.48 -7.87 -14.81
CA GLY A 40 0.50 -8.78 -14.22
C GLY A 40 1.95 -8.59 -14.71
N ARG A 41 2.25 -7.53 -15.45
CA ARG A 41 3.58 -7.22 -15.99
C ARG A 41 4.35 -6.22 -15.12
N THR A 42 4.14 -6.24 -13.81
CA THR A 42 4.74 -5.29 -12.87
C THR A 42 6.26 -5.20 -13.03
N ASN A 43 6.96 -6.33 -13.01
CA ASN A 43 8.43 -6.33 -13.11
C ASN A 43 8.96 -5.70 -14.40
N ASP A 44 8.29 -5.92 -15.53
CA ASP A 44 8.66 -5.33 -16.81
C ASP A 44 8.45 -3.80 -16.85
N MET A 45 7.51 -3.32 -16.03
CA MET A 45 7.12 -1.91 -16.00
C MET A 45 7.91 -1.06 -15.02
N LEU A 46 8.56 -1.66 -14.02
CA LEU A 46 9.33 -0.90 -13.02
C LEU A 46 10.39 0.04 -13.60
N PRO A 47 11.18 -0.34 -14.64
CA PRO A 47 12.14 0.60 -15.25
C PRO A 47 11.45 1.83 -15.87
N ARG A 48 10.24 1.66 -16.42
CA ARG A 48 9.46 2.77 -16.97
C ARG A 48 8.92 3.69 -15.87
N TYR A 49 8.43 3.13 -14.76
CA TYR A 49 8.08 3.92 -13.57
C TYR A 49 9.28 4.74 -13.09
N HIS A 50 10.45 4.12 -13.01
CA HIS A 50 11.66 4.81 -12.60
C HIS A 50 12.01 6.00 -13.49
N ASN A 51 11.91 5.83 -14.83
CA ASN A 51 12.16 6.90 -15.79
C ASN A 51 11.16 8.06 -15.66
N LEU A 52 9.91 7.77 -15.29
CA LEU A 52 8.87 8.77 -15.07
C LEU A 52 8.99 9.51 -13.73
N LEU A 53 9.77 8.98 -12.78
CA LEU A 53 9.89 9.53 -11.43
C LEU A 53 10.37 10.99 -11.44
N HIS A 54 11.28 11.37 -12.34
CA HIS A 54 11.75 12.74 -12.45
C HIS A 54 10.60 13.71 -12.74
N THR A 55 9.72 13.36 -13.69
CA THR A 55 8.58 14.18 -14.11
C THR A 55 7.51 14.26 -13.02
N PHE A 56 7.27 13.15 -12.31
CA PHE A 56 6.17 13.02 -11.35
C PHE A 56 6.60 13.02 -9.89
N ARG A 57 7.81 13.47 -9.57
CA ARG A 57 8.36 13.45 -8.21
C ARG A 57 7.50 14.17 -7.16
N ARG A 58 6.63 15.08 -7.58
CA ARG A 58 5.70 15.82 -6.71
C ARG A 58 4.24 15.41 -6.88
N ASN A 59 3.97 14.39 -7.69
CA ASN A 59 2.63 13.87 -7.90
C ASN A 59 2.36 12.71 -6.93
N PRO A 60 1.53 12.89 -5.89
CA PRO A 60 1.29 11.85 -4.88
C PRO A 60 0.62 10.61 -5.46
N TYR A 61 -0.23 10.74 -6.48
CA TYR A 61 -0.90 9.60 -7.11
C TYR A 61 0.08 8.72 -7.87
N PHE A 62 1.02 9.33 -8.58
CA PHE A 62 2.11 8.59 -9.24
C PHE A 62 3.00 7.89 -8.21
N LEU A 63 3.43 8.62 -7.18
CA LEU A 63 4.30 8.08 -6.13
C LEU A 63 3.65 6.90 -5.40
N TYR A 64 2.36 7.03 -5.05
CA TYR A 64 1.58 5.95 -4.47
C TYR A 64 1.52 4.74 -5.41
N ASN A 65 1.14 4.94 -6.67
CA ASN A 65 1.03 3.87 -7.66
C ASN A 65 2.38 3.15 -7.84
N TYR A 66 3.46 3.91 -8.03
CA TYR A 66 4.81 3.35 -8.16
C TYR A 66 5.25 2.58 -6.90
N SER A 67 4.99 3.10 -5.71
CA SER A 67 5.32 2.41 -4.47
C SER A 67 4.53 1.10 -4.29
N ALA A 68 3.26 1.07 -4.68
CA ALA A 68 2.45 -0.14 -4.67
C ALA A 68 3.01 -1.21 -5.61
N GLU A 69 3.43 -0.83 -6.83
CA GLU A 69 4.06 -1.73 -7.79
C GLU A 69 5.41 -2.27 -7.29
N LEU A 70 6.22 -1.43 -6.65
CA LEU A 70 7.47 -1.86 -6.01
C LEU A 70 7.19 -2.88 -4.88
N CYS A 71 6.13 -2.66 -4.11
CA CYS A 71 5.71 -3.58 -3.06
C CYS A 71 5.26 -4.92 -3.64
N VAL A 72 4.47 -4.93 -4.72
CA VAL A 72 4.07 -6.14 -5.46
C VAL A 72 5.27 -6.91 -6.01
N ALA A 73 6.29 -6.19 -6.49
CA ALA A 73 7.54 -6.76 -6.98
C ALA A 73 8.53 -7.14 -5.86
N GLU A 74 8.11 -7.11 -4.61
CA GLU A 74 8.92 -7.42 -3.42
C GLU A 74 10.17 -6.52 -3.24
N LYS A 75 10.21 -5.38 -3.93
CA LYS A 75 11.26 -4.36 -3.80
C LYS A 75 10.97 -3.42 -2.62
N TYR A 76 10.86 -4.00 -1.43
CA TYR A 76 10.37 -3.33 -0.23
C TYR A 76 11.18 -2.10 0.19
N LYS A 77 12.51 -2.13 0.06
CA LYS A 77 13.36 -0.98 0.42
C LYS A 77 13.11 0.20 -0.52
N GLU A 78 13.01 -0.07 -1.83
CA GLU A 78 12.69 0.95 -2.83
C GLU A 78 11.26 1.48 -2.62
N CYS A 79 10.30 0.59 -2.32
CA CYS A 79 8.94 0.97 -1.95
C CYS A 79 8.93 1.99 -0.80
N LEU A 80 9.65 1.72 0.30
CA LEU A 80 9.73 2.63 1.44
C LEU A 80 10.40 3.96 1.08
N ALA A 81 11.39 3.97 0.20
CA ALA A 81 12.01 5.21 -0.28
C ALA A 81 11.01 6.07 -1.07
N ILE A 82 10.20 5.46 -1.94
CA ILE A 82 9.18 6.20 -2.71
C ILE A 82 8.02 6.64 -1.81
N THR A 83 7.56 5.80 -0.87
CA THR A 83 6.51 6.20 0.08
C THR A 83 6.96 7.36 0.97
N ALA A 84 8.23 7.42 1.37
CA ALA A 84 8.78 8.54 2.14
C ALA A 84 8.69 9.87 1.36
N ILE A 85 8.92 9.84 0.03
CA ILE A 85 8.71 11.02 -0.83
C ILE A 85 7.22 11.36 -0.89
N CYS A 86 6.36 10.36 -1.05
CA CYS A 86 4.91 10.53 -1.14
C CYS A 86 4.33 11.19 0.13
N CYS A 87 4.79 10.79 1.31
CA CYS A 87 4.35 11.33 2.60
C CYS A 87 4.52 12.84 2.75
N ASN A 88 5.41 13.49 1.98
CA ASN A 88 5.55 14.94 1.98
C ASN A 88 4.37 15.67 1.30
N TYR A 89 3.57 14.95 0.51
CA TYR A 89 2.49 15.52 -0.28
C TYR A 89 1.12 14.95 0.08
N TRP A 90 1.11 13.71 0.57
CA TRP A 90 -0.15 13.00 0.82
C TRP A 90 0.07 11.87 1.84
N SER A 91 -0.91 11.68 2.72
CA SER A 91 -0.94 10.57 3.67
C SER A 91 -2.39 10.10 3.81
N ASP A 92 -2.65 8.85 3.49
CA ASP A 92 -3.95 8.24 3.63
C ASP A 92 -3.84 6.77 4.08
N TYR A 93 -5.01 6.18 4.27
CA TYR A 93 -5.17 4.78 4.62
C TYR A 93 -4.41 3.81 3.69
N ASN A 94 -4.44 4.04 2.38
CA ASN A 94 -3.83 3.12 1.41
C ASN A 94 -2.31 3.21 1.45
N LEU A 95 -1.76 4.41 1.62
CA LEU A 95 -0.32 4.62 1.75
C LEU A 95 0.22 3.94 3.01
N GLU A 96 -0.52 4.03 4.13
CA GLU A 96 -0.18 3.32 5.37
C GLU A 96 -0.18 1.79 5.17
N LEU A 97 -1.11 1.25 4.38
CA LEU A 97 -1.12 -0.17 4.04
C LEU A 97 0.08 -0.59 3.19
N VAL A 98 0.47 0.20 2.19
CA VAL A 98 1.65 -0.07 1.35
C VAL A 98 2.92 -0.09 2.20
N GLN A 99 3.08 0.90 3.10
CA GLN A 99 4.21 0.93 4.03
C GLN A 99 4.22 -0.29 4.96
N ALA A 100 3.07 -0.62 5.53
CA ALA A 100 2.95 -1.80 6.39
C ALA A 100 3.33 -3.10 5.66
N GLU A 101 2.88 -3.27 4.41
CA GLU A 101 3.20 -4.45 3.61
C GLU A 101 4.70 -4.53 3.31
N ALA A 102 5.33 -3.41 2.96
CA ALA A 102 6.78 -3.35 2.75
C ALA A 102 7.56 -3.71 4.03
N TYR A 103 7.15 -3.22 5.20
CA TYR A 103 7.77 -3.60 6.48
C TYR A 103 7.52 -5.07 6.84
N ILE A 104 6.35 -5.63 6.52
CA ILE A 104 6.09 -7.08 6.68
C ILE A 104 7.05 -7.89 5.82
N GLY A 105 7.23 -7.51 4.55
CA GLY A 105 8.17 -8.16 3.64
C GLY A 105 9.62 -8.12 4.13
N LEU A 106 10.01 -7.02 4.77
CA LEU A 106 11.32 -6.87 5.43
C LEU A 106 11.39 -7.55 6.82
N LYS A 107 10.32 -8.19 7.30
CA LYS A 107 10.19 -8.79 8.63
C LYS A 107 10.35 -7.78 9.78
N GLN A 108 10.16 -6.51 9.52
CA GLN A 108 10.20 -5.41 10.50
C GLN A 108 8.81 -5.22 11.11
N TYR A 109 8.39 -6.20 11.91
CA TYR A 109 7.01 -6.33 12.38
C TYR A 109 6.54 -5.20 13.30
N ASP A 110 7.43 -4.56 14.06
CA ASP A 110 7.06 -3.44 14.92
C ASP A 110 6.75 -2.18 14.11
N ALA A 111 7.52 -1.89 13.06
CA ALA A 111 7.22 -0.82 12.12
C ALA A 111 5.91 -1.10 11.36
N ALA A 112 5.73 -2.32 10.85
CA ALA A 112 4.51 -2.73 10.19
C ALA A 112 3.27 -2.54 11.09
N LYS A 113 3.37 -2.94 12.37
CA LYS A 113 2.32 -2.75 13.37
C LYS A 113 1.93 -1.27 13.49
N HIS A 114 2.91 -0.37 13.61
CA HIS A 114 2.64 1.08 13.73
C HIS A 114 1.79 1.60 12.55
N HIS A 115 2.17 1.25 11.31
CA HIS A 115 1.42 1.67 10.13
C HIS A 115 0.02 1.03 10.05
N LEU A 116 -0.14 -0.23 10.48
CA LEU A 116 -1.44 -0.90 10.52
C LEU A 116 -2.38 -0.31 11.57
N GLU A 117 -1.86 0.04 12.75
CA GLU A 117 -2.62 0.72 13.79
C GLU A 117 -3.10 2.09 13.29
N LYS A 118 -2.22 2.86 12.64
CA LYS A 118 -2.57 4.15 12.01
C LYS A 118 -3.63 3.98 10.93
N ALA A 119 -3.51 2.99 10.04
CA ALA A 119 -4.51 2.68 9.03
C ALA A 119 -5.86 2.30 9.66
N THR A 120 -5.86 1.57 10.77
CA THR A 120 -7.09 1.22 11.52
C THR A 120 -7.78 2.45 12.09
N LEU A 121 -7.01 3.41 12.61
CA LEU A 121 -7.57 4.68 13.12
C LEU A 121 -8.14 5.55 11.99
N MET A 122 -7.48 5.60 10.83
CA MET A 122 -7.97 6.35 9.67
C MET A 122 -9.27 5.76 9.09
N CYS A 123 -9.38 4.44 9.04
CA CYS A 123 -10.54 3.76 8.47
C CYS A 123 -11.01 2.59 9.36
N PRO A 124 -11.68 2.87 10.50
CA PRO A 124 -12.06 1.85 11.47
C PRO A 124 -13.00 0.78 10.92
N VAL A 125 -13.77 1.09 9.85
CA VAL A 125 -14.71 0.15 9.23
C VAL A 125 -14.03 -0.92 8.35
N ARG A 126 -12.79 -0.71 7.97
CA ARG A 126 -12.06 -1.63 7.08
C ARG A 126 -11.55 -2.86 7.85
N PHE A 127 -11.53 -4.01 7.19
CA PHE A 127 -11.07 -5.30 7.73
C PHE A 127 -9.58 -5.54 7.47
N ILE A 128 -9.05 -5.05 6.35
CA ILE A 128 -7.69 -5.36 5.89
C ILE A 128 -6.61 -5.00 6.93
N PRO A 129 -6.59 -3.81 7.57
CA PRO A 129 -5.55 -3.50 8.54
C PRO A 129 -5.58 -4.43 9.75
N LEU A 130 -6.78 -4.77 10.25
CA LEU A 130 -6.95 -5.69 11.39
C LEU A 130 -6.44 -7.09 11.02
N TYR A 131 -6.78 -7.57 9.83
CA TYR A 131 -6.32 -8.88 9.35
C TYR A 131 -4.78 -8.92 9.19
N ARG A 132 -4.17 -7.86 8.65
CA ARG A 132 -2.72 -7.75 8.56
C ARG A 132 -2.06 -7.62 9.93
N LEU A 133 -2.68 -6.91 10.86
CA LEU A 133 -2.21 -6.79 12.23
C LEU A 133 -2.26 -8.13 12.98
N HIS A 134 -3.31 -8.92 12.77
CA HIS A 134 -3.39 -10.30 13.26
C HIS A 134 -2.20 -11.13 12.74
N TYR A 135 -1.93 -11.08 11.45
CA TYR A 135 -0.77 -11.75 10.86
C TYR A 135 0.55 -11.31 11.51
N VAL A 136 0.74 -10.02 11.73
CA VAL A 136 1.94 -9.47 12.40
C VAL A 136 2.07 -10.02 13.82
N TYR A 137 1.00 -10.04 14.61
CA TYR A 137 1.04 -10.61 15.97
C TYR A 137 1.36 -12.11 15.98
N MET A 138 0.83 -12.86 15.01
CA MET A 138 1.19 -14.28 14.85
C MET A 138 2.68 -14.46 14.55
N LYS A 139 3.25 -13.65 13.66
CA LYS A 139 4.69 -13.69 13.34
C LYS A 139 5.60 -13.27 14.51
N GLN A 140 5.09 -12.42 15.41
CA GLN A 140 5.78 -12.03 16.64
C GLN A 140 5.61 -13.03 17.80
N GLY A 141 4.86 -14.12 17.62
CA GLY A 141 4.55 -15.07 18.69
C GLY A 141 3.59 -14.53 19.76
N LYS A 142 2.92 -13.41 19.51
CA LYS A 142 1.98 -12.76 20.45
C LYS A 142 0.57 -13.37 20.31
N ALA A 143 0.46 -14.67 20.61
CA ALA A 143 -0.74 -15.47 20.37
C ALA A 143 -2.02 -14.90 21.01
N GLU A 144 -1.94 -14.41 22.27
CA GLU A 144 -3.10 -13.81 22.93
C GLU A 144 -3.65 -12.57 22.21
N LYS A 145 -2.73 -11.68 21.74
CA LYS A 145 -3.14 -10.48 21.01
C LYS A 145 -3.72 -10.86 19.65
N ALA A 146 -3.13 -11.85 18.97
CA ALA A 146 -3.65 -12.37 17.73
C ALA A 146 -5.06 -12.95 17.90
N ASN A 147 -5.28 -13.80 18.92
CA ASN A 147 -6.59 -14.41 19.18
C ASN A 147 -7.67 -13.36 19.50
N ARG A 148 -7.36 -12.36 20.34
CA ARG A 148 -8.29 -11.25 20.63
C ARG A 148 -8.67 -10.48 19.36
N LEU A 149 -7.70 -10.25 18.49
CA LEU A 149 -7.94 -9.54 17.24
C LEU A 149 -8.73 -10.37 16.23
N ALA A 150 -8.48 -11.68 16.15
CA ALA A 150 -9.27 -12.60 15.34
C ALA A 150 -10.75 -12.61 15.77
N GLN A 151 -11.03 -12.64 17.07
CA GLN A 151 -12.38 -12.56 17.59
C GLN A 151 -13.05 -11.23 17.23
N LEU A 152 -12.34 -10.11 17.40
CA LEU A 152 -12.82 -8.79 17.00
C LEU A 152 -13.15 -8.72 15.50
N ILE A 153 -12.35 -9.36 14.63
CA ILE A 153 -12.62 -9.42 13.19
C ILE A 153 -13.89 -10.24 12.91
N ILE A 154 -14.09 -11.37 13.61
CA ILE A 154 -15.25 -12.24 13.44
C ILE A 154 -16.56 -11.54 13.87
N GLU A 155 -16.52 -10.80 14.96
CA GLU A 155 -17.67 -10.09 15.55
C GLU A 155 -17.97 -8.74 14.87
N LYS A 156 -17.02 -8.24 14.07
CA LYS A 156 -17.13 -6.92 13.44
C LYS A 156 -18.30 -6.84 12.47
N PRO A 157 -19.20 -5.83 12.60
CA PRO A 157 -20.36 -5.69 11.71
C PRO A 157 -19.92 -5.41 10.27
N ILE A 158 -20.53 -6.14 9.33
CA ILE A 158 -20.27 -6.02 7.90
C ILE A 158 -21.22 -4.98 7.30
N LYS A 159 -20.71 -3.79 6.95
CA LYS A 159 -21.50 -2.75 6.27
C LYS A 159 -21.69 -3.02 4.78
N LYS A 160 -20.68 -3.58 4.12
CA LYS A 160 -20.71 -3.94 2.70
C LYS A 160 -20.07 -5.31 2.54
N ASN A 161 -20.89 -6.26 2.08
CA ASN A 161 -20.42 -7.62 1.88
C ASN A 161 -19.54 -7.71 0.62
N SER A 162 -18.39 -8.37 0.74
CA SER A 162 -17.49 -8.66 -0.38
C SER A 162 -16.80 -10.01 -0.15
N THR A 163 -16.43 -10.67 -1.23
CA THR A 163 -15.69 -11.94 -1.19
C THR A 163 -14.41 -11.84 -0.34
N ILE A 164 -13.72 -10.70 -0.38
CA ILE A 164 -12.52 -10.47 0.42
C ILE A 164 -12.85 -10.50 1.92
N ILE A 165 -13.90 -9.81 2.35
CA ILE A 165 -14.33 -9.78 3.76
C ILE A 165 -14.77 -11.18 4.21
N GLN A 166 -15.54 -11.88 3.39
CA GLN A 166 -15.94 -13.25 3.66
C GLN A 166 -14.75 -14.19 3.84
N ASN A 167 -13.77 -14.12 2.95
CA ASN A 167 -12.55 -14.91 3.04
C ASN A 167 -11.74 -14.59 4.30
N ILE A 168 -11.66 -13.32 4.69
CA ILE A 168 -10.98 -12.91 5.93
C ILE A 168 -11.67 -13.55 7.13
N ILE A 169 -12.99 -13.39 7.27
CA ILE A 169 -13.76 -13.93 8.39
C ILE A 169 -13.69 -15.46 8.42
N TYR A 170 -13.78 -16.12 7.27
CA TYR A 170 -13.66 -17.57 7.17
C TYR A 170 -12.29 -18.05 7.68
N ARG A 171 -11.19 -17.41 7.27
CA ARG A 171 -9.84 -17.76 7.72
C ARG A 171 -9.68 -17.57 9.23
N GLU A 172 -10.16 -16.45 9.79
CA GLU A 172 -10.07 -16.19 11.22
C GLU A 172 -10.89 -17.21 12.04
N LYS A 173 -12.07 -17.61 11.59
CA LYS A 173 -12.86 -18.68 12.23
C LYS A 173 -12.08 -20.00 12.28
N HIS A 174 -11.40 -20.40 11.20
CA HIS A 174 -10.60 -21.61 11.16
C HIS A 174 -9.35 -21.55 12.07
N VAL A 175 -8.73 -20.38 12.21
CA VAL A 175 -7.59 -20.20 13.13
C VAL A 175 -8.05 -20.33 14.58
N CYS A 176 -9.15 -19.69 14.95
CA CYS A 176 -9.73 -19.79 16.29
C CYS A 176 -10.09 -21.22 16.66
N THR A 177 -10.75 -21.98 15.77
CA THR A 177 -11.11 -23.39 16.02
C THR A 177 -9.88 -24.27 16.25
N LYS A 178 -8.83 -24.12 15.46
CA LYS A 178 -7.57 -24.86 15.67
C LYS A 178 -6.88 -24.52 16.99
N SER A 179 -6.89 -23.26 17.39
CA SER A 179 -6.31 -22.80 18.65
C SER A 179 -7.04 -23.42 19.86
N ILE A 180 -8.36 -23.47 19.83
CA ILE A 180 -9.19 -24.08 20.89
C ILE A 180 -8.95 -25.61 20.95
N HIS A 181 -8.86 -26.27 19.81
CA HIS A 181 -8.63 -27.72 19.77
C HIS A 181 -7.25 -28.09 20.34
N ASN A 182 -6.19 -27.35 19.99
CA ASN A 182 -4.84 -27.57 20.51
C ASN A 182 -4.73 -27.28 22.02
N SER A 183 -5.42 -26.27 22.53
CA SER A 183 -5.46 -25.96 23.97
C SER A 183 -6.23 -27.00 24.78
N ALA A 184 -7.26 -27.64 24.20
CA ALA A 184 -7.99 -28.73 24.82
C ALA A 184 -7.20 -30.04 24.86
N PHE A 185 -6.40 -30.33 23.82
CA PHE A 185 -5.54 -31.53 23.76
C PHE A 185 -4.30 -31.41 24.68
N GLY A 186 -3.72 -30.20 24.80
CA GLY A 186 -2.58 -29.95 25.70
C GLY A 186 -2.90 -30.17 27.17
N ARG A 187 -4.13 -29.88 27.59
CA ARG A 187 -4.60 -30.09 28.97
C ARG A 187 -4.84 -31.56 29.34
N ARG A 188 -4.99 -32.46 28.38
CA ARG A 188 -5.18 -33.91 28.65
C ARG A 188 -3.87 -34.67 28.83
N LYS A 189 -2.71 -34.10 28.52
CA LYS A 189 -1.39 -34.76 28.68
C LYS A 189 -0.70 -34.47 30.01
N HIS A 190 -1.30 -33.68 30.89
CA HIS A 190 -0.78 -33.32 32.22
C HIS A 190 -1.70 -33.73 33.36
N LYS A 191 -2.48 -34.79 33.20
CA LYS A 191 -3.21 -35.46 34.29
C LYS A 191 -2.75 -36.90 34.43
#